data_9b77a1b2aa933c07bc9a3aaaf17d3f7c
#
_entry.id   9b77a1b2aa933c07bc9a3aaaf17d3f7c
#
_cell.length_a   1.000
_cell.length_b   1.000
_cell.length_c   1.000
_cell.angle_alpha   90.00
_cell.angle_beta   90.00
_cell.angle_gamma   90.00
#
_symmetry.space_group_name_H-M   'P 1'
#
loop_
_entity.id
_entity.type
_entity.pdbx_description
1 polymer ?
#
loop_
_entity_poly.entity_id
_entity_poly.type
_entity_poly.pdbx_seq_one_letter_code
_entity_poly.pdbx_strand_id
1 'polypeptide(L)'
;MRRLIGVLTAAALVAAAATACSDSGSGSGGKIKLTLVQGMAGEEFYETMACGAKRQAASMGVDLKVQGPQKFDPTLQTPIVNSVVASRPDGMLIAPTDTKALIAPLKQAKAAGIKTVLVDTVVDDPSIGVSRISTDNVKGGATAATALAKQIGDKGKVLVISTDPGVSTVDARIKGFEQEIKANHPNVKYVGVQYSHNDVSEASKIVNAALAKDPDLAGVFATNLNSATGAGSALQQAGKLGKVKMVGFDAGPAQVKQLQDGVVQALVAQLPGDIGAKGVEQAVAAVKKQTVTPSIPTDATVVTKENLNQPDVQKILYKAGC
;
A
#
# COMPACT_ATOMS: atom_id res chain seq x y z
N MET A 1 -42.21 -24.60 88.10
CA MET A 1 -41.00 -24.82 88.90
C MET A 1 -39.83 -24.28 88.15
N ARG A 2 -39.34 -23.11 88.51
CA ARG A 2 -37.99 -22.85 89.11
C ARG A 2 -36.85 -23.39 88.18
N ARG A 3 -35.87 -22.62 87.69
CA ARG A 3 -35.01 -21.53 88.20
C ARG A 3 -34.34 -20.91 86.94
N LEU A 4 -34.23 -19.67 86.70
CA LEU A 4 -33.31 -18.58 87.10
C LEU A 4 -31.80 -18.89 87.09
N ILE A 5 -31.09 -17.90 86.49
CA ILE A 5 -29.66 -17.51 86.66
C ILE A 5 -28.84 -17.91 85.44
N GLY A 6 -28.04 -17.07 84.82
CA GLY A 6 -27.48 -15.80 85.18
C GLY A 6 -26.75 -15.15 83.96
N VAL A 7 -26.61 -13.86 84.08
CA VAL A 7 -25.97 -12.89 83.15
C VAL A 7 -24.44 -13.06 83.24
N LEU A 8 -23.76 -12.99 82.08
CA LEU A 8 -22.40 -12.48 82.04
C LEU A 8 -22.12 -11.85 80.67
N THR A 9 -22.04 -10.54 80.68
CA THR A 9 -21.58 -9.67 79.67
C THR A 9 -20.09 -9.81 79.42
N ALA A 10 -19.68 -10.11 78.24
CA ALA A 10 -18.27 -9.95 77.78
C ALA A 10 -18.27 -9.08 76.54
N ALA A 11 -17.88 -7.82 76.72
CA ALA A 11 -17.62 -6.89 75.63
C ALA A 11 -16.28 -7.30 74.95
N ALA A 12 -16.37 -7.73 73.70
CA ALA A 12 -15.20 -7.92 72.89
C ALA A 12 -15.13 -6.77 71.85
N LEU A 13 -14.14 -5.89 72.01
CA LEU A 13 -13.73 -4.90 70.99
C LEU A 13 -13.23 -5.65 69.77
N VAL A 14 -13.98 -5.52 68.65
CA VAL A 14 -13.49 -5.91 67.33
C VAL A 14 -12.81 -4.68 66.71
N ALA A 15 -11.49 -4.68 66.71
CA ALA A 15 -10.66 -3.77 65.91
C ALA A 15 -10.91 -4.06 64.44
N ALA A 16 -11.58 -3.18 63.73
CA ALA A 16 -11.71 -3.23 62.27
C ALA A 16 -10.34 -2.84 61.65
N ALA A 17 -9.58 -3.83 61.26
CA ALA A 17 -8.44 -3.64 60.36
C ALA A 17 -9.00 -3.32 58.96
N ALA A 18 -8.99 -2.05 58.61
CA ALA A 18 -9.20 -1.63 57.22
C ALA A 18 -7.98 -2.06 56.41
N THR A 19 -8.07 -3.25 55.79
CA THR A 19 -7.17 -3.63 54.71
C THR A 19 -7.54 -2.76 53.50
N ALA A 20 -6.77 -1.69 53.29
CA ALA A 20 -6.73 -0.98 52.02
C ALA A 20 -6.22 -1.98 50.98
N CYS A 21 -7.15 -2.60 50.25
CA CYS A 21 -6.82 -3.21 49.00
C CYS A 21 -6.36 -2.07 48.06
N SER A 22 -5.06 -1.85 47.99
CA SER A 22 -4.45 -1.16 46.88
C SER A 22 -4.76 -2.02 45.64
N ASP A 23 -5.79 -1.62 44.93
CA ASP A 23 -6.11 -2.14 43.62
C ASP A 23 -4.95 -1.73 42.70
N SER A 24 -3.88 -2.52 42.74
CA SER A 24 -2.85 -2.52 41.72
C SER A 24 -3.53 -3.07 40.50
N GLY A 25 -4.21 -2.19 39.77
CA GLY A 25 -4.74 -2.46 38.46
C GLY A 25 -3.60 -2.89 37.54
N SER A 26 -3.15 -4.14 37.69
CA SER A 26 -2.48 -4.86 36.61
C SER A 26 -3.49 -4.99 35.50
N GLY A 27 -3.60 -3.93 34.70
CA GLY A 27 -4.26 -4.02 33.42
C GLY A 27 -3.62 -5.17 32.67
N SER A 28 -4.28 -6.30 32.64
CA SER A 28 -4.03 -7.39 31.70
C SER A 28 -4.29 -6.82 30.29
N GLY A 29 -3.41 -5.92 29.86
CA GLY A 29 -3.44 -5.35 28.52
C GLY A 29 -3.04 -6.44 27.55
N GLY A 30 -4.02 -7.15 26.99
CA GLY A 30 -3.78 -8.04 25.85
C GLY A 30 -3.01 -7.28 24.77
N LYS A 31 -2.18 -7.99 24.01
CA LYS A 31 -1.46 -7.39 22.88
C LYS A 31 -2.46 -6.72 21.95
N ILE A 32 -2.12 -5.52 21.44
CA ILE A 32 -2.90 -4.87 20.41
C ILE A 32 -2.96 -5.78 19.19
N LYS A 33 -4.16 -5.98 18.65
CA LYS A 33 -4.42 -6.84 17.49
C LYS A 33 -4.67 -5.96 16.27
N LEU A 34 -3.83 -6.08 15.28
CA LEU A 34 -3.98 -5.40 13.99
C LEU A 34 -4.18 -6.41 12.87
N THR A 35 -4.87 -5.98 11.82
CA THR A 35 -4.94 -6.74 10.57
C THR A 35 -4.52 -5.83 9.41
N LEU A 36 -3.59 -6.29 8.58
CA LEU A 36 -3.25 -5.68 7.30
C LEU A 36 -4.03 -6.41 6.20
N VAL A 37 -4.86 -5.65 5.47
CA VAL A 37 -5.54 -6.12 4.26
C VAL A 37 -4.81 -5.55 3.05
N GLN A 38 -4.07 -6.42 2.36
CA GLN A 38 -3.33 -6.09 1.14
C GLN A 38 -4.28 -5.82 -0.03
N GLY A 39 -3.81 -5.08 -1.05
CA GLY A 39 -4.54 -4.95 -2.31
C GLY A 39 -4.55 -6.25 -3.11
N MET A 40 -3.41 -6.97 -3.12
CA MET A 40 -3.26 -8.28 -3.75
C MET A 40 -2.26 -9.12 -2.98
N ALA A 41 -2.62 -10.33 -2.60
CA ALA A 41 -1.73 -11.27 -1.96
C ALA A 41 -0.71 -11.83 -2.97
N GLY A 42 0.56 -11.96 -2.56
CA GLY A 42 1.63 -12.51 -3.38
C GLY A 42 2.25 -11.54 -4.40
N GLU A 43 1.74 -10.32 -4.53
CA GLU A 43 2.40 -9.27 -5.33
C GLU A 43 3.56 -8.67 -4.52
N GLU A 44 4.75 -8.56 -5.11
CA GLU A 44 5.99 -8.20 -4.41
C GLU A 44 5.94 -6.82 -3.72
N PHE A 45 5.16 -5.87 -4.27
CA PHE A 45 4.93 -4.59 -3.60
C PHE A 45 4.24 -4.80 -2.24
N TYR A 46 3.12 -5.54 -2.23
CA TYR A 46 2.36 -5.80 -1.01
C TYR A 46 3.09 -6.74 -0.05
N GLU A 47 3.86 -7.69 -0.55
CA GLU A 47 4.71 -8.54 0.30
C GLU A 47 5.80 -7.71 0.99
N THR A 48 6.45 -6.80 0.27
CA THR A 48 7.46 -5.90 0.85
C THR A 48 6.82 -4.95 1.88
N MET A 49 5.60 -4.45 1.62
CA MET A 49 4.83 -3.64 2.57
C MET A 49 4.49 -4.44 3.83
N ALA A 50 4.03 -5.68 3.66
CA ALA A 50 3.74 -6.57 4.77
C ALA A 50 5.00 -6.88 5.60
N CYS A 51 6.17 -7.03 4.97
CA CYS A 51 7.44 -7.21 5.68
C CYS A 51 7.79 -6.01 6.57
N GLY A 52 7.59 -4.79 6.06
CA GLY A 52 7.76 -3.57 6.85
C GLY A 52 6.80 -3.52 8.03
N ALA A 53 5.52 -3.80 7.77
CA ALA A 53 4.49 -3.85 8.80
C ALA A 53 4.78 -4.91 9.88
N LYS A 54 5.18 -6.12 9.48
CA LYS A 54 5.53 -7.22 10.41
C LYS A 54 6.72 -6.86 11.32
N ARG A 55 7.79 -6.27 10.75
CA ARG A 55 8.95 -5.82 11.54
C ARG A 55 8.55 -4.76 12.56
N GLN A 56 7.76 -3.78 12.14
CA GLN A 56 7.30 -2.71 13.02
C GLN A 56 6.35 -3.24 14.10
N ALA A 57 5.42 -4.13 13.76
CA ALA A 57 4.53 -4.78 14.72
C ALA A 57 5.30 -5.57 15.77
N ALA A 58 6.32 -6.34 15.36
CA ALA A 58 7.18 -7.09 16.26
C ALA A 58 7.94 -6.16 17.24
N SER A 59 8.50 -5.04 16.76
CA SER A 59 9.21 -4.07 17.59
C SER A 59 8.30 -3.38 18.62
N MET A 60 7.00 -3.26 18.31
CA MET A 60 6.01 -2.63 19.19
C MET A 60 5.22 -3.64 20.05
N GLY A 61 5.51 -4.94 19.95
CA GLY A 61 4.80 -5.99 20.66
C GLY A 61 3.34 -6.19 20.23
N VAL A 62 3.03 -5.89 18.97
CA VAL A 62 1.69 -5.96 18.37
C VAL A 62 1.49 -7.31 17.68
N ASP A 63 0.29 -7.88 17.80
CA ASP A 63 -0.15 -9.04 17.01
C ASP A 63 -0.71 -8.55 15.67
N LEU A 64 0.00 -8.84 14.58
CA LEU A 64 -0.37 -8.44 13.22
C LEU A 64 -0.73 -9.65 12.38
N LYS A 65 -1.96 -9.69 11.89
CA LYS A 65 -2.41 -10.60 10.82
C LYS A 65 -2.29 -9.93 9.46
N VAL A 66 -1.92 -10.69 8.44
CA VAL A 66 -1.85 -10.21 7.06
C VAL A 66 -2.73 -11.10 6.19
N GLN A 67 -3.54 -10.48 5.35
CA GLN A 67 -4.39 -11.17 4.37
C GLN A 67 -4.69 -10.24 3.19
N GLY A 68 -5.12 -10.80 2.06
CA GLY A 68 -5.48 -10.04 0.88
C GLY A 68 -6.15 -10.92 -0.16
N PRO A 69 -6.82 -10.32 -1.16
CA PRO A 69 -7.41 -11.05 -2.27
C PRO A 69 -6.33 -11.58 -3.22
N GLN A 70 -6.68 -12.62 -3.98
CA GLN A 70 -5.77 -13.21 -4.98
C GLN A 70 -5.65 -12.38 -6.26
N LYS A 71 -6.55 -11.40 -6.45
CA LYS A 71 -6.50 -10.41 -7.52
C LYS A 71 -6.80 -9.04 -6.94
N PHE A 72 -6.31 -8.00 -7.59
CA PHE A 72 -6.61 -6.61 -7.24
C PHE A 72 -8.04 -6.27 -7.69
N ASP A 73 -9.04 -6.68 -6.89
CA ASP A 73 -10.45 -6.65 -7.23
C ASP A 73 -11.31 -6.37 -5.97
N PRO A 74 -12.15 -5.31 -5.98
CA PRO A 74 -12.98 -4.94 -4.83
C PRO A 74 -14.04 -6.00 -4.49
N THR A 75 -14.50 -6.80 -5.45
CA THR A 75 -15.46 -7.88 -5.20
C THR A 75 -14.84 -9.02 -4.39
N LEU A 76 -13.55 -9.26 -4.57
CA LEU A 76 -12.77 -10.23 -3.80
C LEU A 76 -12.26 -9.64 -2.47
N GLN A 77 -12.00 -8.33 -2.39
CA GLN A 77 -11.51 -7.70 -1.17
C GLN A 77 -12.63 -7.44 -0.15
N THR A 78 -13.84 -7.11 -0.60
CA THR A 78 -14.99 -6.81 0.28
C THR A 78 -15.32 -7.94 1.27
N PRO A 79 -15.40 -9.22 0.89
CA PRO A 79 -15.62 -10.31 1.84
C PRO A 79 -14.51 -10.43 2.90
N ILE A 80 -13.26 -10.13 2.53
CA ILE A 80 -12.13 -10.12 3.45
C ILE A 80 -12.31 -9.00 4.49
N VAL A 81 -12.64 -7.78 4.05
CA VAL A 81 -12.93 -6.65 4.97
C VAL A 81 -14.06 -7.01 5.93
N ASN A 82 -15.16 -7.59 5.42
CA ASN A 82 -16.28 -8.01 6.26
C ASN A 82 -15.86 -9.04 7.32
N SER A 83 -15.00 -9.99 6.96
CA SER A 83 -14.43 -10.97 7.90
C SER A 83 -13.55 -10.30 8.97
N VAL A 84 -12.76 -9.28 8.58
CA VAL A 84 -11.98 -8.50 9.53
C VAL A 84 -12.88 -7.74 10.49
N VAL A 85 -13.95 -7.12 9.98
CA VAL A 85 -14.94 -6.42 10.82
C VAL A 85 -15.57 -7.38 11.84
N ALA A 86 -15.95 -8.58 11.40
CA ALA A 86 -16.51 -9.61 12.28
C ALA A 86 -15.52 -10.08 13.36
N SER A 87 -14.23 -10.15 13.07
CA SER A 87 -13.18 -10.56 14.01
C SER A 87 -12.80 -9.48 15.03
N ARG A 88 -13.25 -8.22 14.85
CA ARG A 88 -13.06 -7.08 15.74
C ARG A 88 -11.61 -6.88 16.22
N PRO A 89 -10.62 -6.70 15.33
CA PRO A 89 -9.30 -6.28 15.75
C PRO A 89 -9.36 -4.84 16.31
N ASP A 90 -8.34 -4.43 17.07
CA ASP A 90 -8.23 -3.06 17.56
C ASP A 90 -8.03 -2.05 16.42
N GLY A 91 -7.32 -2.47 15.36
CA GLY A 91 -7.09 -1.66 14.18
C GLY A 91 -6.92 -2.48 12.90
N MET A 92 -7.10 -1.80 11.78
CA MET A 92 -6.93 -2.35 10.44
C MET A 92 -6.10 -1.41 9.58
N LEU A 93 -5.06 -1.94 8.96
CA LEU A 93 -4.40 -1.31 7.83
C LEU A 93 -5.03 -1.88 6.56
N ILE A 94 -5.31 -1.05 5.58
CA ILE A 94 -5.89 -1.55 4.31
C ILE A 94 -5.40 -0.74 3.12
N ALA A 95 -5.10 -1.44 2.03
CA ALA A 95 -4.94 -0.90 0.70
C ALA A 95 -6.23 -1.16 -0.10
N PRO A 96 -7.20 -0.21 -0.14
CA PRO A 96 -8.44 -0.40 -0.88
C PRO A 96 -8.20 -0.59 -2.38
N THR A 97 -8.83 -1.59 -2.98
CA THR A 97 -8.68 -1.89 -4.41
C THR A 97 -9.55 -1.00 -5.33
N ASP A 98 -10.45 -0.21 -4.75
CA ASP A 98 -11.27 0.76 -5.47
C ASP A 98 -11.68 1.91 -4.55
N THR A 99 -11.72 3.15 -5.07
CA THR A 99 -11.98 4.35 -4.27
C THR A 99 -13.43 4.47 -3.77
N LYS A 100 -14.38 3.79 -4.41
CA LYS A 100 -15.82 3.89 -4.12
C LYS A 100 -16.39 2.59 -3.53
N ALA A 101 -16.04 1.46 -4.11
CA ALA A 101 -16.61 0.16 -3.74
C ALA A 101 -16.31 -0.22 -2.27
N LEU A 102 -15.13 0.18 -1.76
CA LEU A 102 -14.72 -0.12 -0.39
C LEU A 102 -15.26 0.87 0.66
N ILE A 103 -15.96 1.93 0.26
CA ILE A 103 -16.51 2.91 1.23
C ILE A 103 -17.49 2.25 2.21
N ALA A 104 -18.43 1.46 1.72
CA ALA A 104 -19.46 0.85 2.57
C ALA A 104 -18.87 -0.12 3.61
N PRO A 105 -18.03 -1.11 3.25
CA PRO A 105 -17.43 -2.01 4.23
C PRO A 105 -16.47 -1.26 5.20
N LEU A 106 -15.79 -0.21 4.77
CA LEU A 106 -14.93 0.58 5.64
C LEU A 106 -15.72 1.46 6.63
N LYS A 107 -16.90 1.94 6.23
CA LYS A 107 -17.84 2.58 7.17
C LYS A 107 -18.32 1.61 8.25
N GLN A 108 -18.55 0.35 7.89
CA GLN A 108 -18.90 -0.69 8.86
C GLN A 108 -17.74 -0.94 9.85
N ALA A 109 -16.48 -0.99 9.36
CA ALA A 109 -15.32 -1.10 10.23
C ALA A 109 -15.23 0.08 11.22
N LYS A 110 -15.43 1.31 10.74
CA LYS A 110 -15.48 2.52 11.58
C LYS A 110 -16.59 2.44 12.63
N ALA A 111 -17.80 2.02 12.25
CA ALA A 111 -18.93 1.85 13.16
C ALA A 111 -18.68 0.76 14.21
N ALA A 112 -17.91 -0.28 13.88
CA ALA A 112 -17.48 -1.31 14.81
C ALA A 112 -16.34 -0.86 15.75
N GLY A 113 -15.86 0.39 15.62
CA GLY A 113 -14.81 0.97 16.46
C GLY A 113 -13.38 0.65 16.04
N ILE A 114 -13.19 -0.06 14.92
CA ILE A 114 -11.87 -0.46 14.39
C ILE A 114 -11.12 0.78 13.90
N LYS A 115 -9.89 0.98 14.37
CA LYS A 115 -9.03 2.09 13.95
C LYS A 115 -8.44 1.77 12.56
N THR A 116 -9.01 2.36 11.52
CA THR A 116 -8.60 2.09 10.13
C THR A 116 -7.53 3.08 9.69
N VAL A 117 -6.42 2.56 9.17
CA VAL A 117 -5.36 3.31 8.49
C VAL A 117 -5.34 2.89 7.03
N LEU A 118 -5.41 3.86 6.13
CA LEU A 118 -5.28 3.62 4.69
C LEU A 118 -3.78 3.61 4.33
N VAL A 119 -3.34 2.54 3.69
CA VAL A 119 -1.95 2.37 3.24
C VAL A 119 -1.94 2.18 1.73
N ASP A 120 -0.96 2.77 1.04
CA ASP A 120 -0.83 2.79 -0.42
C ASP A 120 -1.99 3.51 -1.11
N THR A 121 -3.17 2.89 -1.18
CA THR A 121 -4.38 3.43 -1.83
C THR A 121 -5.35 4.05 -0.82
N VAL A 122 -6.28 4.86 -1.31
CA VAL A 122 -7.30 5.53 -0.49
C VAL A 122 -8.70 5.35 -1.10
N VAL A 123 -9.73 5.72 -0.31
CA VAL A 123 -11.11 5.85 -0.80
C VAL A 123 -11.51 7.33 -0.90
N ASP A 124 -12.52 7.62 -1.71
CA ASP A 124 -13.00 9.00 -1.99
C ASP A 124 -13.62 9.68 -0.75
N ASP A 125 -14.07 8.91 0.26
CA ASP A 125 -14.63 9.48 1.48
C ASP A 125 -13.50 9.88 2.46
N PRO A 126 -13.28 11.19 2.68
CA PRO A 126 -12.20 11.67 3.55
C PRO A 126 -12.43 11.36 5.04
N SER A 127 -13.64 10.97 5.44
CA SER A 127 -13.96 10.61 6.83
C SER A 127 -13.51 9.19 7.19
N ILE A 128 -13.06 8.41 6.21
CA ILE A 128 -12.56 7.05 6.38
C ILE A 128 -11.05 7.09 6.54
N GLY A 129 -10.57 6.33 7.52
CA GLY A 129 -9.15 6.27 7.87
C GLY A 129 -8.72 7.42 8.78
N VAL A 130 -8.08 7.05 9.88
CA VAL A 130 -7.48 8.01 10.85
C VAL A 130 -6.16 8.55 10.34
N SER A 131 -5.51 7.83 9.44
CA SER A 131 -4.28 8.22 8.74
C SER A 131 -4.25 7.63 7.34
N ARG A 132 -3.48 8.26 6.45
CA ARG A 132 -3.23 7.84 5.07
C ARG A 132 -1.73 7.88 4.81
N ILE A 133 -1.14 6.73 4.49
CA ILE A 133 0.27 6.61 4.15
C ILE A 133 0.37 6.13 2.71
N SER A 134 0.89 6.96 1.83
CA SER A 134 0.98 6.67 0.40
C SER A 134 2.18 7.38 -0.21
N THR A 135 2.70 6.85 -1.31
CA THR A 135 3.66 7.58 -2.14
C THR A 135 3.02 8.86 -2.69
N ASP A 136 3.80 9.92 -2.89
CA ASP A 136 3.37 11.08 -3.67
C ASP A 136 3.24 10.68 -5.14
N ASN A 137 2.07 10.13 -5.48
CA ASN A 137 1.81 9.50 -6.77
C ASN A 137 1.72 10.51 -7.93
N VAL A 138 1.30 11.75 -7.67
CA VAL A 138 1.31 12.80 -8.70
C VAL A 138 2.75 13.16 -9.07
N LYS A 139 3.59 13.39 -8.07
CA LYS A 139 5.03 13.62 -8.26
C LYS A 139 5.71 12.42 -8.92
N GLY A 140 5.34 11.19 -8.52
CA GLY A 140 5.86 9.96 -9.11
C GLY A 140 5.52 9.83 -10.60
N GLY A 141 4.29 10.16 -10.99
CA GLY A 141 3.87 10.19 -12.40
C GLY A 141 4.60 11.25 -13.22
N ALA A 142 4.77 12.46 -12.67
CA ALA A 142 5.57 13.51 -13.31
C ALA A 142 7.05 13.09 -13.47
N THR A 143 7.62 12.46 -12.46
CA THR A 143 8.99 11.91 -12.50
C THR A 143 9.11 10.85 -13.62
N ALA A 144 8.12 9.97 -13.79
CA ALA A 144 8.10 9.00 -14.87
C ALA A 144 8.03 9.66 -16.26
N ALA A 145 7.22 10.72 -16.38
CA ALA A 145 7.11 11.49 -17.63
C ALA A 145 8.45 12.14 -18.03
N THR A 146 9.09 12.85 -17.10
CA THR A 146 10.42 13.46 -17.31
C THR A 146 11.46 12.40 -17.69
N ALA A 147 11.48 11.25 -16.98
CA ALA A 147 12.38 10.17 -17.28
C ALA A 147 12.15 9.59 -18.68
N LEU A 148 10.89 9.36 -19.08
CA LEU A 148 10.55 8.82 -20.39
C LEU A 148 10.86 9.81 -21.51
N ALA A 149 10.47 11.09 -21.34
CA ALA A 149 10.74 12.14 -22.33
C ALA A 149 12.25 12.27 -22.62
N LYS A 150 13.08 12.25 -21.58
CA LYS A 150 14.55 12.21 -21.73
C LYS A 150 15.03 11.02 -22.56
N GLN A 151 14.46 9.83 -22.32
CA GLN A 151 14.86 8.61 -23.02
C GLN A 151 14.48 8.60 -24.51
N ILE A 152 13.39 9.28 -24.88
CA ILE A 152 12.93 9.39 -26.28
C ILE A 152 13.41 10.66 -26.99
N GLY A 153 14.25 11.48 -26.33
CA GLY A 153 14.76 12.75 -26.90
C GLY A 153 13.70 13.82 -27.06
N ASP A 154 12.78 13.90 -26.10
CA ASP A 154 11.69 14.89 -26.01
C ASP A 154 10.76 14.95 -27.23
N LYS A 155 10.58 13.85 -27.95
CA LYS A 155 9.69 13.77 -29.12
C LYS A 155 9.18 12.35 -29.36
N GLY A 156 8.00 12.25 -29.98
CA GLY A 156 7.41 10.97 -30.39
C GLY A 156 6.16 10.61 -29.60
N LYS A 157 5.55 9.49 -29.96
CA LYS A 157 4.31 9.00 -29.34
C LYS A 157 4.62 8.22 -28.06
N VAL A 158 3.86 8.47 -26.99
CA VAL A 158 3.94 7.73 -25.73
C VAL A 158 2.59 7.20 -25.30
N LEU A 159 2.58 5.95 -24.83
CA LEU A 159 1.42 5.24 -24.32
C LEU A 159 1.55 5.02 -22.82
N VAL A 160 0.45 5.11 -22.08
CA VAL A 160 0.39 4.70 -20.68
C VAL A 160 -0.35 3.37 -20.56
N ILE A 161 0.21 2.43 -19.81
CA ILE A 161 -0.44 1.18 -19.40
C ILE A 161 -0.71 1.24 -17.90
N SER A 162 -1.96 1.04 -17.52
CA SER A 162 -2.41 1.16 -16.12
C SER A 162 -3.25 -0.04 -15.69
N THR A 163 -3.70 -0.07 -14.43
CA THR A 163 -4.55 -1.14 -13.89
C THR A 163 -6.00 -0.96 -14.30
N ASP A 164 -6.78 -0.28 -13.46
CA ASP A 164 -8.19 0.06 -13.67
C ASP A 164 -8.42 1.52 -13.33
N PRO A 165 -9.39 2.19 -13.94
CA PRO A 165 -9.84 3.49 -13.49
C PRO A 165 -10.49 3.36 -12.10
N GLY A 166 -10.27 4.37 -11.24
CA GLY A 166 -10.80 4.36 -9.87
C GLY A 166 -9.83 3.73 -8.84
N VAL A 167 -8.61 3.43 -9.23
CA VAL A 167 -7.52 3.09 -8.31
C VAL A 167 -6.72 4.35 -8.01
N SER A 168 -6.81 4.86 -6.79
CA SER A 168 -6.34 6.20 -6.42
C SER A 168 -4.88 6.49 -6.77
N THR A 169 -3.98 5.53 -6.60
CA THR A 169 -2.54 5.69 -6.86
C THR A 169 -2.23 5.80 -8.34
N VAL A 170 -2.77 4.90 -9.16
CA VAL A 170 -2.49 4.90 -10.60
C VAL A 170 -3.19 6.04 -11.31
N ASP A 171 -4.40 6.44 -10.89
CA ASP A 171 -5.08 7.63 -11.39
C ASP A 171 -4.25 8.90 -11.12
N ALA A 172 -3.64 8.99 -9.92
CA ALA A 172 -2.74 10.09 -9.58
C ALA A 172 -1.44 10.06 -10.39
N ARG A 173 -0.87 8.87 -10.68
CA ARG A 173 0.31 8.72 -11.56
C ARG A 173 0.02 9.15 -12.98
N ILE A 174 -1.13 8.73 -13.54
CA ILE A 174 -1.59 9.16 -14.87
C ILE A 174 -1.72 10.68 -14.91
N LYS A 175 -2.41 11.26 -13.92
CA LYS A 175 -2.58 12.71 -13.81
C LYS A 175 -1.25 13.45 -13.78
N GLY A 176 -0.30 13.01 -12.96
CA GLY A 176 1.03 13.60 -12.88
C GLY A 176 1.81 13.49 -14.17
N PHE A 177 1.74 12.33 -14.83
CA PHE A 177 2.35 12.10 -16.14
C PHE A 177 1.79 13.04 -17.21
N GLU A 178 0.46 13.13 -17.33
CA GLU A 178 -0.21 14.00 -18.30
C GLU A 178 0.12 15.48 -18.08
N GLN A 179 0.09 15.93 -16.83
CA GLN A 179 0.41 17.32 -16.50
C GLN A 179 1.86 17.66 -16.88
N GLU A 180 2.81 16.78 -16.58
CA GLU A 180 4.22 16.99 -16.92
C GLU A 180 4.46 17.00 -18.43
N ILE A 181 3.90 16.01 -19.17
CA ILE A 181 4.02 15.98 -20.63
C ILE A 181 3.47 17.26 -21.24
N LYS A 182 2.28 17.68 -20.83
CA LYS A 182 1.63 18.89 -21.36
C LYS A 182 2.40 20.16 -21.06
N ALA A 183 2.97 20.27 -19.87
CA ALA A 183 3.64 21.51 -19.42
C ALA A 183 5.07 21.64 -19.95
N ASN A 184 5.82 20.54 -20.00
CA ASN A 184 7.27 20.60 -20.17
C ASN A 184 7.80 19.85 -21.41
N HIS A 185 6.97 19.00 -22.05
CA HIS A 185 7.38 18.17 -23.17
C HIS A 185 6.46 18.30 -24.40
N PRO A 186 6.33 19.51 -25.00
CA PRO A 186 5.30 19.80 -26.03
C PRO A 186 5.43 18.99 -27.33
N ASN A 187 6.60 18.42 -27.61
CA ASN A 187 6.82 17.57 -28.78
C ASN A 187 6.55 16.08 -28.52
N VAL A 188 6.21 15.71 -27.28
CA VAL A 188 5.81 14.35 -26.90
C VAL A 188 4.30 14.23 -27.08
N LYS A 189 3.87 13.32 -27.93
CA LYS A 189 2.45 13.06 -28.19
C LYS A 189 1.93 11.95 -27.29
N TYR A 190 1.18 12.32 -26.27
CA TYR A 190 0.47 11.34 -25.43
C TYR A 190 -0.70 10.73 -26.22
N VAL A 191 -0.71 9.41 -26.43
CA VAL A 191 -1.74 8.69 -27.20
C VAL A 191 -2.82 8.08 -26.32
N GLY A 192 -2.78 8.31 -25.01
CA GLY A 192 -3.79 7.89 -24.04
C GLY A 192 -3.33 6.78 -23.11
N VAL A 193 -4.26 6.31 -22.30
CA VAL A 193 -4.07 5.20 -21.36
C VAL A 193 -4.84 3.97 -21.82
N GLN A 194 -4.26 2.79 -21.56
CA GLN A 194 -4.90 1.49 -21.71
C GLN A 194 -4.85 0.74 -20.37
N TYR A 195 -5.89 -0.03 -20.08
CA TYR A 195 -6.05 -0.67 -18.78
C TYR A 195 -5.84 -2.19 -18.87
N SER A 196 -4.91 -2.70 -18.09
CA SER A 196 -4.50 -4.11 -18.07
C SER A 196 -5.14 -4.94 -16.96
N HIS A 197 -6.02 -4.35 -16.16
CA HIS A 197 -6.68 -5.00 -15.02
C HIS A 197 -5.69 -5.66 -14.04
N ASN A 198 -4.53 -5.02 -13.86
CA ASN A 198 -3.41 -5.55 -13.08
C ASN A 198 -2.92 -6.94 -13.53
N ASP A 199 -3.15 -7.31 -14.79
CA ASP A 199 -2.77 -8.59 -15.39
C ASP A 199 -1.59 -8.44 -16.34
N VAL A 200 -0.53 -9.23 -16.10
CA VAL A 200 0.72 -9.21 -16.89
C VAL A 200 0.47 -9.59 -18.35
N SER A 201 -0.40 -10.60 -18.59
CA SER A 201 -0.70 -11.08 -19.95
C SER A 201 -1.49 -10.04 -20.74
N GLU A 202 -2.46 -9.37 -20.09
CA GLU A 202 -3.25 -8.31 -20.72
C GLU A 202 -2.40 -7.09 -21.04
N ALA A 203 -1.51 -6.67 -20.16
CA ALA A 203 -0.54 -5.61 -20.43
C ALA A 203 0.33 -5.93 -21.67
N SER A 204 0.76 -7.19 -21.80
CA SER A 204 1.53 -7.65 -22.97
C SER A 204 0.70 -7.57 -24.27
N LYS A 205 -0.56 -8.01 -24.26
CA LYS A 205 -1.46 -7.91 -25.42
C LYS A 205 -1.69 -6.45 -25.84
N ILE A 206 -1.92 -5.58 -24.87
CA ILE A 206 -2.11 -4.14 -25.11
C ILE A 206 -0.91 -3.53 -25.82
N VAL A 207 0.30 -3.82 -25.36
CA VAL A 207 1.53 -3.30 -26.00
C VAL A 207 1.69 -3.85 -27.40
N ASN A 208 1.45 -5.14 -27.63
CA ASN A 208 1.50 -5.73 -28.98
C ASN A 208 0.49 -5.08 -29.93
N ALA A 209 -0.74 -4.83 -29.47
CA ALA A 209 -1.77 -4.13 -30.24
C ALA A 209 -1.37 -2.67 -30.53
N ALA A 210 -0.78 -1.97 -29.54
CA ALA A 210 -0.29 -0.62 -29.70
C ALA A 210 0.85 -0.53 -30.73
N LEU A 211 1.79 -1.46 -30.71
CA LEU A 211 2.88 -1.53 -31.70
C LEU A 211 2.39 -1.78 -33.13
N ALA A 212 1.30 -2.53 -33.28
CA ALA A 212 0.68 -2.76 -34.58
C ALA A 212 -0.06 -1.53 -35.09
N LYS A 213 -0.76 -0.82 -34.19
CA LYS A 213 -1.53 0.39 -34.51
C LYS A 213 -0.64 1.61 -34.74
N ASP A 214 0.37 1.79 -33.91
CA ASP A 214 1.32 2.90 -33.91
C ASP A 214 2.75 2.37 -34.07
N PRO A 215 3.20 2.03 -35.30
CA PRO A 215 4.54 1.49 -35.52
C PRO A 215 5.68 2.45 -35.14
N ASP A 216 5.37 3.73 -35.04
CA ASP A 216 6.24 4.83 -34.62
C ASP A 216 6.13 5.16 -33.12
N LEU A 217 5.52 4.27 -32.32
CA LEU A 217 5.49 4.41 -30.87
C LEU A 217 6.94 4.54 -30.32
N ALA A 218 7.21 5.65 -29.62
CA ALA A 218 8.53 5.96 -29.10
C ALA A 218 8.71 5.50 -27.65
N GLY A 219 7.63 5.50 -26.86
CA GLY A 219 7.75 5.16 -25.45
C GLY A 219 6.49 4.61 -24.79
N VAL A 220 6.70 3.89 -23.68
CA VAL A 220 5.65 3.34 -22.83
C VAL A 220 5.93 3.71 -21.37
N PHE A 221 4.94 4.23 -20.69
CA PHE A 221 4.93 4.32 -19.24
C PHE A 221 3.96 3.29 -18.68
N ALA A 222 4.42 2.42 -17.79
CA ALA A 222 3.58 1.46 -17.09
C ALA A 222 3.47 1.85 -15.61
N THR A 223 2.24 2.05 -15.14
CA THR A 223 1.97 2.74 -13.87
C THR A 223 2.14 1.88 -12.62
N ASN A 224 2.38 0.55 -12.77
CA ASN A 224 2.54 -0.35 -11.65
C ASN A 224 3.32 -1.62 -12.06
N LEU A 225 3.61 -2.48 -11.07
CA LEU A 225 4.46 -3.67 -11.18
C LEU A 225 4.02 -4.62 -12.30
N ASN A 226 2.77 -5.07 -12.29
CA ASN A 226 2.28 -6.08 -13.24
C ASN A 226 2.15 -5.52 -14.66
N SER A 227 1.64 -4.29 -14.79
CA SER A 227 1.58 -3.61 -16.10
C SER A 227 2.99 -3.42 -16.70
N ALA A 228 3.98 -3.06 -15.85
CA ALA A 228 5.35 -2.90 -16.32
C ALA A 228 6.01 -4.23 -16.72
N THR A 229 5.82 -5.27 -15.93
CA THR A 229 6.34 -6.61 -16.25
C THR A 229 5.81 -7.11 -17.60
N GLY A 230 4.50 -6.97 -17.82
CA GLY A 230 3.86 -7.39 -19.08
C GLY A 230 4.27 -6.54 -20.28
N ALA A 231 4.29 -5.22 -20.12
CA ALA A 231 4.71 -4.31 -21.18
C ALA A 231 6.17 -4.55 -21.60
N GLY A 232 7.07 -4.71 -20.64
CA GLY A 232 8.47 -5.02 -20.92
C GLY A 232 8.65 -6.36 -21.64
N SER A 233 7.92 -7.40 -21.24
CA SER A 233 7.93 -8.70 -21.90
C SER A 233 7.46 -8.60 -23.36
N ALA A 234 6.42 -7.83 -23.66
CA ALA A 234 5.95 -7.61 -25.02
C ALA A 234 6.98 -6.88 -25.88
N LEU A 235 7.62 -5.83 -25.38
CA LEU A 235 8.68 -5.10 -26.10
C LEU A 235 9.86 -6.00 -26.42
N GLN A 236 10.23 -6.88 -25.49
CA GLN A 236 11.30 -7.86 -25.70
C GLN A 236 10.93 -8.86 -26.78
N GLN A 237 9.74 -9.48 -26.72
CA GLN A 237 9.27 -10.46 -27.68
C GLN A 237 9.10 -9.86 -29.09
N ALA A 238 8.65 -8.59 -29.18
CA ALA A 238 8.50 -7.87 -30.45
C ALA A 238 9.83 -7.37 -31.05
N GLY A 239 10.98 -7.62 -30.42
CA GLY A 239 12.29 -7.15 -30.90
C GLY A 239 12.40 -5.62 -30.91
N LYS A 240 11.70 -4.93 -29.99
CA LYS A 240 11.65 -3.46 -29.91
C LYS A 240 12.62 -2.89 -28.87
N LEU A 241 13.54 -3.72 -28.33
CA LEU A 241 14.55 -3.29 -27.36
C LEU A 241 15.32 -2.06 -27.87
N GLY A 242 15.40 -1.03 -27.04
CA GLY A 242 16.09 0.22 -27.36
C GLY A 242 15.43 1.09 -28.43
N LYS A 243 14.47 0.57 -29.20
CA LYS A 243 13.69 1.34 -30.19
C LYS A 243 12.48 2.00 -29.54
N VAL A 244 11.70 1.25 -28.75
CA VAL A 244 10.64 1.79 -27.88
C VAL A 244 11.20 1.84 -26.47
N LYS A 245 11.23 3.02 -25.89
CA LYS A 245 11.73 3.23 -24.53
C LYS A 245 10.62 2.95 -23.52
N MET A 246 10.99 2.47 -22.35
CA MET A 246 10.03 2.16 -21.31
C MET A 246 10.47 2.70 -19.95
N VAL A 247 9.54 3.32 -19.24
CA VAL A 247 9.65 3.60 -17.81
C VAL A 247 8.56 2.82 -17.08
N GLY A 248 8.95 2.08 -16.04
CA GLY A 248 8.02 1.36 -15.16
C GLY A 248 7.88 2.05 -13.81
N PHE A 249 6.73 1.90 -13.18
CA PHE A 249 6.58 2.16 -11.75
C PHE A 249 6.83 0.86 -10.98
N ASP A 250 7.33 0.97 -9.75
CA ASP A 250 7.78 -0.12 -8.90
C ASP A 250 9.18 -0.68 -9.24
N ALA A 251 9.68 -1.60 -8.40
CA ALA A 251 11.01 -2.21 -8.57
C ALA A 251 11.02 -3.67 -8.08
N GLY A 252 10.08 -4.47 -8.58
CA GLY A 252 10.03 -5.91 -8.32
C GLY A 252 11.14 -6.68 -9.04
N PRO A 253 11.42 -7.93 -8.65
CA PRO A 253 12.53 -8.73 -9.21
C PRO A 253 12.50 -8.85 -10.74
N ALA A 254 11.31 -9.07 -11.33
CA ALA A 254 11.16 -9.16 -12.78
C ALA A 254 11.49 -7.83 -13.47
N GLN A 255 11.04 -6.69 -12.92
CA GLN A 255 11.32 -5.36 -13.45
C GLN A 255 12.81 -5.01 -13.34
N VAL A 256 13.45 -5.35 -12.21
CA VAL A 256 14.88 -5.15 -12.00
C VAL A 256 15.69 -5.95 -13.03
N LYS A 257 15.28 -7.20 -13.32
CA LYS A 257 15.90 -7.97 -14.39
C LYS A 257 15.71 -7.31 -15.76
N GLN A 258 14.50 -6.84 -16.07
CA GLN A 258 14.22 -6.11 -17.31
C GLN A 258 15.07 -4.84 -17.44
N LEU A 259 15.32 -4.14 -16.32
CA LEU A 259 16.21 -2.98 -16.27
C LEU A 259 17.67 -3.39 -16.58
N GLN A 260 18.16 -4.47 -15.96
CA GLN A 260 19.49 -5.02 -16.20
C GLN A 260 19.68 -5.44 -17.68
N ASP A 261 18.67 -6.07 -18.25
CA ASP A 261 18.66 -6.52 -19.64
C ASP A 261 18.48 -5.36 -20.65
N GLY A 262 18.16 -4.14 -20.17
CA GLY A 262 17.96 -2.95 -21.02
C GLY A 262 16.58 -2.89 -21.70
N VAL A 263 15.64 -3.71 -21.27
CA VAL A 263 14.23 -3.70 -21.73
C VAL A 263 13.55 -2.44 -21.22
N VAL A 264 13.75 -2.12 -19.94
CA VAL A 264 13.26 -0.92 -19.23
C VAL A 264 14.42 0.01 -19.01
N GLN A 265 14.25 1.32 -19.18
CA GLN A 265 15.30 2.31 -19.05
C GLN A 265 15.35 2.95 -17.67
N ALA A 266 14.20 3.03 -16.99
CA ALA A 266 14.10 3.51 -15.61
C ALA A 266 12.90 2.89 -14.89
N LEU A 267 13.02 2.75 -13.57
CA LEU A 267 11.95 2.35 -12.68
C LEU A 267 11.74 3.46 -11.64
N VAL A 268 10.48 3.78 -11.33
CA VAL A 268 10.12 4.68 -10.24
C VAL A 268 9.76 3.82 -9.03
N ALA A 269 10.76 3.53 -8.20
CA ALA A 269 10.63 2.65 -7.05
C ALA A 269 10.02 3.38 -5.85
N GLN A 270 9.01 2.79 -5.25
CA GLN A 270 8.37 3.26 -4.01
C GLN A 270 9.10 2.73 -2.76
N LEU A 271 8.59 3.10 -1.57
CA LEU A 271 9.07 2.64 -0.28
C LEU A 271 7.99 1.80 0.46
N PRO A 272 7.55 0.66 -0.10
CA PRO A 272 6.43 -0.11 0.47
C PRO A 272 6.70 -0.58 1.91
N GLY A 273 7.93 -0.94 2.23
CA GLY A 273 8.30 -1.29 3.60
C GLY A 273 8.04 -0.18 4.62
N ASP A 274 8.31 1.07 4.24
CA ASP A 274 8.06 2.25 5.07
C ASP A 274 6.56 2.54 5.18
N ILE A 275 5.81 2.38 4.08
CA ILE A 275 4.35 2.51 4.08
C ILE A 275 3.75 1.55 5.11
N GLY A 276 4.16 0.29 5.09
CA GLY A 276 3.69 -0.73 6.04
C GLY A 276 4.08 -0.42 7.49
N ALA A 277 5.34 -0.04 7.73
CA ALA A 277 5.85 0.29 9.06
C ALA A 277 5.11 1.50 9.66
N LYS A 278 5.03 2.61 8.91
CA LYS A 278 4.30 3.83 9.33
C LYS A 278 2.81 3.54 9.54
N GLY A 279 2.22 2.66 8.72
CA GLY A 279 0.84 2.21 8.90
C GLY A 279 0.61 1.58 10.28
N VAL A 280 1.50 0.70 10.72
CA VAL A 280 1.43 0.09 12.05
C VAL A 280 1.61 1.14 13.15
N GLU A 281 2.56 2.06 13.02
CA GLU A 281 2.78 3.15 13.99
C GLU A 281 1.50 3.98 14.19
N GLN A 282 0.88 4.42 13.10
CA GLN A 282 -0.33 5.23 13.15
C GLN A 282 -1.54 4.45 13.69
N ALA A 283 -1.67 3.15 13.36
CA ALA A 283 -2.72 2.30 13.89
C ALA A 283 -2.58 2.13 15.43
N VAL A 284 -1.37 1.87 15.90
CA VAL A 284 -1.08 1.75 17.35
C VAL A 284 -1.32 3.06 18.07
N ALA A 285 -0.89 4.19 17.51
CA ALA A 285 -1.17 5.52 18.06
C ALA A 285 -2.67 5.77 18.20
N ALA A 286 -3.46 5.43 17.15
CA ALA A 286 -4.90 5.57 17.18
C ALA A 286 -5.59 4.69 18.24
N VAL A 287 -5.15 3.42 18.37
CA VAL A 287 -5.66 2.48 19.38
C VAL A 287 -5.36 3.00 20.79
N LYS A 288 -4.15 3.52 21.02
CA LYS A 288 -3.72 4.11 22.30
C LYS A 288 -4.27 5.51 22.56
N LYS A 289 -5.12 6.05 21.64
CA LYS A 289 -5.65 7.42 21.70
C LYS A 289 -4.55 8.49 21.75
N GLN A 290 -3.42 8.22 21.15
CA GLN A 290 -2.31 9.16 20.95
C GLN A 290 -2.51 9.98 19.68
N THR A 291 -1.71 11.01 19.48
CA THR A 291 -1.73 11.84 18.26
C THR A 291 -1.43 11.00 17.03
N VAL A 292 -2.26 11.14 16.00
CA VAL A 292 -2.12 10.49 14.70
C VAL A 292 -1.86 11.56 13.64
N THR A 293 -0.91 11.30 12.74
CA THR A 293 -0.65 12.16 11.59
C THR A 293 -1.65 11.82 10.47
N PRO A 294 -2.51 12.75 10.04
CA PRO A 294 -3.60 12.43 9.10
C PRO A 294 -3.12 11.97 7.72
N SER A 295 -1.98 12.47 7.24
CA SER A 295 -1.41 12.10 5.93
C SER A 295 0.11 12.09 6.00
N ILE A 296 0.71 11.02 5.52
CA ILE A 296 2.17 10.81 5.49
C ILE A 296 2.54 10.42 4.05
N PRO A 297 3.00 11.37 3.23
CA PRO A 297 3.55 11.03 1.92
C PRO A 297 4.90 10.34 2.08
N THR A 298 5.18 9.36 1.22
CA THR A 298 6.50 8.78 1.04
C THR A 298 7.07 9.17 -0.33
N ASP A 299 8.38 9.26 -0.43
CA ASP A 299 9.05 9.54 -1.70
C ASP A 299 9.13 8.30 -2.60
N ALA A 300 9.47 8.54 -3.87
CA ALA A 300 9.87 7.52 -4.83
C ALA A 300 11.25 7.85 -5.40
N THR A 301 12.00 6.81 -5.76
CA THR A 301 13.36 6.94 -6.28
C THR A 301 13.42 6.44 -7.72
N VAL A 302 14.05 7.20 -8.61
CA VAL A 302 14.33 6.73 -9.97
C VAL A 302 15.51 5.77 -9.93
N VAL A 303 15.26 4.53 -10.30
CA VAL A 303 16.25 3.47 -10.43
C VAL A 303 16.58 3.28 -11.89
N THR A 304 17.86 3.38 -12.21
CA THR A 304 18.42 3.17 -13.56
C THR A 304 19.52 2.14 -13.50
N LYS A 305 20.00 1.71 -14.65
CA LYS A 305 21.11 0.73 -14.72
C LYS A 305 22.38 1.27 -14.04
N GLU A 306 22.60 2.58 -14.09
CA GLU A 306 23.77 3.26 -13.54
C GLU A 306 23.77 3.30 -12.00
N ASN A 307 22.60 3.41 -11.38
CA ASN A 307 22.50 3.52 -9.92
C ASN A 307 22.00 2.24 -9.24
N LEU A 308 21.59 1.23 -10.01
CA LEU A 308 21.00 -0.01 -9.48
C LEU A 308 21.83 -0.65 -8.35
N ASN A 309 23.14 -0.63 -8.49
CA ASN A 309 24.06 -1.27 -7.52
C ASN A 309 24.44 -0.37 -6.33
N GLN A 310 23.90 0.84 -6.25
CA GLN A 310 24.13 1.70 -5.08
C GLN A 310 23.46 1.11 -3.82
N PRO A 311 24.12 1.14 -2.66
CA PRO A 311 23.61 0.51 -1.44
C PRO A 311 22.21 0.99 -1.03
N ASP A 312 21.90 2.26 -1.23
CA ASP A 312 20.59 2.82 -0.87
C ASP A 312 19.49 2.40 -1.86
N VAL A 313 19.83 2.23 -3.15
CA VAL A 313 18.91 1.68 -4.14
C VAL A 313 18.61 0.21 -3.85
N GLN A 314 19.64 -0.58 -3.51
CA GLN A 314 19.45 -2.01 -3.19
C GLN A 314 18.51 -2.25 -2.00
N LYS A 315 18.44 -1.32 -1.04
CA LYS A 315 17.56 -1.41 0.13
C LYS A 315 16.08 -1.25 -0.21
N ILE A 316 15.76 -0.52 -1.29
CA ILE A 316 14.39 -0.21 -1.68
C ILE A 316 13.82 -1.16 -2.73
N LEU A 317 14.63 -2.07 -3.29
CA LEU A 317 14.15 -3.09 -4.22
C LEU A 317 13.19 -4.05 -3.51
N TYR A 318 12.13 -4.45 -4.22
CA TYR A 318 11.08 -5.28 -3.63
C TYR A 318 11.53 -6.73 -3.50
N LYS A 319 10.91 -7.43 -2.55
CA LYS A 319 11.22 -8.82 -2.24
C LYS A 319 9.94 -9.65 -2.29
N ALA A 320 10.06 -10.88 -2.76
CA ALA A 320 8.96 -11.84 -2.80
C ALA A 320 8.58 -12.40 -1.40
N GLY A 321 9.28 -12.00 -0.36
CA GLY A 321 9.01 -12.42 1.02
C GLY A 321 9.95 -11.74 2.04
N CYS A 322 9.65 -11.94 3.31
CA CYS A 322 10.45 -11.40 4.40
C CYS A 322 11.63 -12.31 4.73
#